data_7a51e513d8e4e86316ae6deab96f8b66
#
_entry.id   7a51e513d8e4e86316ae6deab96f8b66
#
_cell.length_a   1.000
_cell.length_b   1.000
_cell.length_c   1.000
_cell.angle_alpha   90.00
_cell.angle_beta   90.00
_cell.angle_gamma   90.00
#
_symmetry.space_group_name_H-M   'P 1'
#
loop_
_entity.id
_entity.type
_entity.pdbx_description
1 polymer ?
#
loop_
_entity_poly.entity_id
_entity_poly.type
_entity_poly.pdbx_seq_one_letter_code
_entity_poly.pdbx_strand_id
1 'polypeptide(L)'
;YRMILGEDPVLQVNLGRDVATAPWMLVCVPMGIAAALLGHGFVRGLLATRRWAKAVTALPAGLLPGLGGLACGLVGTLAYVWTGAFGQPEHGVFSIGYESLGAAFDAGLVWQAMAILLVGKVIAVLICYATGGSGGLFSPTLFIGGMLGGLFGIGLAGVDTLLPIFRDTTTAHIMGASVLLGMGALFAAVIRCPFTSLVIIFEMTRDYSLILPLMIGNMIAYYLAGRLQPVPLYNALLLQDGINLRRMPAYQGARDYRNLPVSTIMTYDVVAVDA
;
A
#
# COMPACT_ATOMS: atom_id res chain seq x y z
N TYR A 1 -18.41 16.64 11.15
CA TYR A 1 -17.28 15.88 11.65
C TYR A 1 -16.25 16.80 12.31
N ARG A 2 -15.70 17.79 11.58
CA ARG A 2 -14.67 18.72 12.10
C ARG A 2 -15.10 19.53 13.32
N MET A 3 -16.37 19.95 13.41
CA MET A 3 -16.91 20.71 14.55
C MET A 3 -17.03 19.88 15.84
N ILE A 4 -17.00 18.56 15.76
CA ILE A 4 -17.25 17.66 16.90
C ILE A 4 -15.95 17.01 17.42
N LEU A 5 -15.02 16.63 16.51
CA LEU A 5 -13.84 15.84 16.84
C LEU A 5 -12.50 16.62 16.77
N GLY A 6 -12.55 17.92 16.45
CA GLY A 6 -11.35 18.75 16.35
C GLY A 6 -10.67 18.72 14.97
N GLU A 7 -9.58 19.49 14.87
CA GLU A 7 -8.83 19.71 13.60
C GLU A 7 -7.49 19.01 13.55
N ASP A 8 -7.16 18.15 14.52
CA ASP A 8 -5.86 17.51 14.57
C ASP A 8 -5.67 16.53 13.41
N PRO A 9 -4.52 16.56 12.71
CA PRO A 9 -4.20 15.59 11.66
C PRO A 9 -4.02 14.19 12.26
N VAL A 10 -4.37 13.16 11.48
CA VAL A 10 -4.23 11.76 11.91
C VAL A 10 -2.76 11.39 12.10
N LEU A 11 -1.89 11.98 11.30
CA LEU A 11 -0.44 11.84 11.39
C LEU A 11 0.16 13.21 11.68
N GLN A 12 0.69 13.38 12.89
CA GLN A 12 1.42 14.59 13.27
C GLN A 12 2.84 14.46 12.75
N VAL A 13 3.07 14.92 11.53
CA VAL A 13 4.40 14.95 10.92
C VAL A 13 4.86 16.40 10.83
N ASN A 14 5.93 16.71 11.51
CA ASN A 14 6.54 18.03 11.40
C ASN A 14 7.46 18.04 10.17
N LEU A 15 6.89 18.41 9.03
CA LEU A 15 7.66 18.62 7.81
C LEU A 15 8.13 20.07 7.79
N GLY A 16 9.44 20.27 7.83
CA GLY A 16 10.01 21.60 7.62
C GLY A 16 9.49 22.23 6.31
N ARG A 17 9.46 23.57 6.27
CA ARG A 17 8.84 24.34 5.15
C ARG A 17 9.40 24.06 3.75
N ASP A 18 10.44 23.26 3.60
CA ASP A 18 11.26 23.17 2.38
C ASP A 18 11.16 21.82 1.62
N VAL A 19 10.09 21.03 1.80
CA VAL A 19 9.90 19.76 1.06
C VAL A 19 9.60 19.98 -0.44
N ALA A 20 9.14 21.16 -0.83
CA ALA A 20 8.87 21.52 -2.23
C ALA A 20 10.11 22.02 -3.00
N THR A 21 11.32 21.67 -2.57
CA THR A 21 12.58 22.13 -3.20
C THR A 21 13.04 21.19 -4.32
N ALA A 22 13.91 21.69 -5.20
CA ALA A 22 14.45 20.93 -6.32
C ALA A 22 15.12 19.61 -5.92
N PRO A 23 15.90 19.50 -4.83
CA PRO A 23 16.46 18.22 -4.38
C PRO A 23 15.39 17.17 -4.09
N TRP A 24 14.29 17.54 -3.43
CA TRP A 24 13.19 16.62 -3.15
C TRP A 24 12.51 16.10 -4.41
N MET A 25 12.37 16.92 -5.45
CA MET A 25 11.81 16.48 -6.72
C MET A 25 12.70 15.41 -7.40
N LEU A 26 14.02 15.53 -7.27
CA LEU A 26 14.96 14.53 -7.78
C LEU A 26 14.87 13.21 -6.99
N VAL A 27 14.65 13.27 -5.67
CA VAL A 27 14.47 12.11 -4.79
C VAL A 27 13.19 11.33 -5.11
N CYS A 28 12.14 12.02 -5.58
CA CYS A 28 10.89 11.37 -5.97
C CYS A 28 11.05 10.37 -7.12
N VAL A 29 12.06 10.55 -8.00
CA VAL A 29 12.30 9.66 -9.14
C VAL A 29 12.73 8.27 -8.69
N PRO A 30 13.87 8.10 -7.98
CA PRO A 30 14.29 6.77 -7.51
C PRO A 30 13.29 6.16 -6.52
N MET A 31 12.61 6.97 -5.69
CA MET A 31 11.55 6.48 -4.82
C MET A 31 10.37 5.90 -5.61
N GLY A 32 9.90 6.60 -6.66
CA GLY A 32 8.84 6.12 -7.53
C GLY A 32 9.22 4.83 -8.26
N ILE A 33 10.47 4.69 -8.69
CA ILE A 33 11.01 3.47 -9.31
C ILE A 33 11.03 2.32 -8.30
N ALA A 34 11.57 2.54 -7.10
CA ALA A 34 11.62 1.53 -6.03
C ALA A 34 10.22 1.05 -5.64
N ALA A 35 9.28 1.98 -5.48
CA ALA A 35 7.88 1.68 -5.20
C ALA A 35 7.20 0.88 -6.33
N ALA A 36 7.49 1.19 -7.59
CA ALA A 36 6.96 0.44 -8.73
C ALA A 36 7.47 -1.00 -8.77
N LEU A 37 8.77 -1.21 -8.51
CA LEU A 37 9.39 -2.54 -8.48
C LEU A 37 8.86 -3.37 -7.32
N LEU A 38 8.81 -2.80 -6.11
CA LEU A 38 8.25 -3.47 -4.93
C LEU A 38 6.76 -3.77 -5.14
N GLY A 39 6.00 -2.81 -5.66
CA GLY A 39 4.58 -2.99 -5.98
C GLY A 39 4.34 -4.09 -6.99
N HIS A 40 5.16 -4.16 -8.06
CA HIS A 40 5.10 -5.26 -9.03
C HIS A 40 5.36 -6.62 -8.37
N GLY A 41 6.42 -6.72 -7.56
CA GLY A 41 6.74 -7.94 -6.82
C GLY A 41 5.61 -8.36 -5.87
N PHE A 42 5.06 -7.41 -5.12
CA PHE A 42 3.93 -7.62 -4.22
C PHE A 42 2.69 -8.15 -4.95
N VAL A 43 2.27 -7.51 -6.04
CA VAL A 43 1.11 -7.93 -6.84
C VAL A 43 1.33 -9.31 -7.46
N ARG A 44 2.51 -9.56 -8.04
CA ARG A 44 2.87 -10.87 -8.59
C ARG A 44 2.87 -11.96 -7.54
N GLY A 45 3.47 -11.68 -6.37
CA GLY A 45 3.49 -12.58 -5.23
C GLY A 45 2.08 -12.94 -4.78
N LEU A 46 1.20 -11.92 -4.62
CA LEU A 46 -0.17 -12.10 -4.20
C LEU A 46 -0.98 -12.96 -5.18
N LEU A 47 -0.84 -12.70 -6.48
CA LEU A 47 -1.51 -13.49 -7.51
C LEU A 47 -0.96 -14.92 -7.61
N ALA A 48 0.35 -15.11 -7.38
CA ALA A 48 0.99 -16.41 -7.42
C ALA A 48 0.60 -17.27 -6.22
N THR A 49 0.68 -16.73 -5.00
CA THR A 49 0.30 -17.44 -3.76
C THR A 49 -1.17 -17.83 -3.75
N ARG A 50 -2.05 -16.93 -4.24
CA ARG A 50 -3.48 -17.23 -4.37
C ARG A 50 -3.75 -18.35 -5.38
N ARG A 51 -3.06 -18.38 -6.54
CA ARG A 51 -3.17 -19.47 -7.51
C ARG A 51 -2.69 -20.80 -6.93
N TRP A 52 -1.57 -20.75 -6.22
CA TRP A 52 -1.02 -21.94 -5.54
C TRP A 52 -2.00 -22.50 -4.50
N ALA A 53 -2.56 -21.65 -3.65
CA ALA A 53 -3.52 -22.06 -2.64
C ALA A 53 -4.82 -22.65 -3.24
N LYS A 54 -5.32 -22.09 -4.35
CA LYS A 54 -6.47 -22.66 -5.09
C LYS A 54 -6.16 -24.04 -5.71
N ALA A 55 -4.90 -24.32 -6.03
CA ALA A 55 -4.48 -25.61 -6.57
C ALA A 55 -4.31 -26.69 -5.48
N VAL A 56 -4.16 -26.31 -4.21
CA VAL A 56 -4.07 -27.24 -3.08
C VAL A 56 -5.48 -27.67 -2.68
N THR A 57 -5.95 -28.77 -3.27
CA THR A 57 -7.29 -29.33 -3.02
C THR A 57 -7.34 -30.31 -1.84
N ALA A 58 -6.20 -30.61 -1.22
CA ALA A 58 -6.08 -31.63 -0.18
C ALA A 58 -6.70 -31.24 1.18
N LEU A 59 -6.94 -29.95 1.43
CA LEU A 59 -7.48 -29.46 2.70
C LEU A 59 -8.94 -29.03 2.55
N PRO A 60 -9.79 -29.31 3.56
CA PRO A 60 -11.16 -28.79 3.58
C PRO A 60 -11.15 -27.26 3.52
N ALA A 61 -12.01 -26.68 2.68
CA ALA A 61 -12.08 -25.24 2.45
C ALA A 61 -12.24 -24.39 3.73
N GLY A 62 -12.90 -24.96 4.76
CA GLY A 62 -13.08 -24.30 6.05
C GLY A 62 -11.83 -24.24 6.95
N LEU A 63 -10.84 -25.11 6.76
CA LEU A 63 -9.61 -25.11 7.56
C LEU A 63 -8.52 -24.17 7.03
N LEU A 64 -8.55 -23.86 5.74
CA LEU A 64 -7.57 -22.99 5.10
C LEU A 64 -7.46 -21.59 5.75
N PRO A 65 -8.57 -20.87 6.05
CA PRO A 65 -8.47 -19.57 6.72
C PRO A 65 -7.91 -19.68 8.15
N GLY A 66 -8.24 -20.75 8.88
CA GLY A 66 -7.70 -21.00 10.23
C GLY A 66 -6.19 -21.19 10.22
N LEU A 67 -5.68 -22.03 9.31
CA LEU A 67 -4.24 -22.24 9.12
C LEU A 67 -3.55 -20.94 8.65
N GLY A 68 -4.21 -20.19 7.78
CA GLY A 68 -3.74 -18.87 7.36
C GLY A 68 -3.60 -17.88 8.51
N GLY A 69 -4.60 -17.84 9.40
CA GLY A 69 -4.58 -17.02 10.61
C GLY A 69 -3.43 -17.40 11.55
N LEU A 70 -3.21 -18.72 11.79
CA LEU A 70 -2.08 -19.21 12.58
C LEU A 70 -0.74 -18.84 11.94
N ALA A 71 -0.60 -18.99 10.64
CA ALA A 71 0.63 -18.61 9.94
C ALA A 71 0.88 -17.09 9.97
N CYS A 72 -0.15 -16.27 9.79
CA CYS A 72 -0.05 -14.83 9.97
C CYS A 72 0.34 -14.44 11.40
N GLY A 73 -0.26 -15.11 12.41
CA GLY A 73 0.09 -14.95 13.81
C GLY A 73 1.56 -15.27 14.08
N LEU A 74 2.06 -16.37 13.53
CA LEU A 74 3.47 -16.77 13.66
C LEU A 74 4.40 -15.72 13.02
N VAL A 75 4.10 -15.26 11.80
CA VAL A 75 4.89 -14.22 11.12
C VAL A 75 4.92 -12.94 11.93
N GLY A 76 3.77 -12.51 12.46
CA GLY A 76 3.70 -11.31 13.30
C GLY A 76 4.47 -11.45 14.61
N THR A 77 4.38 -12.62 15.27
CA THR A 77 5.12 -12.89 16.52
C THR A 77 6.64 -12.93 16.26
N LEU A 78 7.07 -13.57 15.17
CA LEU A 78 8.49 -13.55 14.78
C LEU A 78 8.98 -12.13 14.50
N ALA A 79 8.20 -11.34 13.77
CA ALA A 79 8.54 -9.94 13.52
C ALA A 79 8.67 -9.14 14.82
N TYR A 80 7.73 -9.32 15.76
CA TYR A 80 7.77 -8.67 17.07
C TYR A 80 9.02 -9.05 17.88
N VAL A 81 9.34 -10.37 17.96
CA VAL A 81 10.53 -10.86 18.68
C VAL A 81 11.81 -10.32 18.04
N TRP A 82 11.89 -10.30 16.70
CA TRP A 82 13.08 -9.81 16.00
C TRP A 82 13.25 -8.30 16.11
N THR A 83 12.18 -7.52 16.01
CA THR A 83 12.25 -6.07 16.27
C THR A 83 12.61 -5.79 17.73
N GLY A 84 12.11 -6.58 18.67
CA GLY A 84 12.48 -6.53 20.09
C GLY A 84 13.96 -6.82 20.35
N ALA A 85 14.60 -7.70 19.56
CA ALA A 85 16.06 -7.95 19.64
C ALA A 85 16.90 -6.71 19.28
N PHE A 86 16.34 -5.76 18.54
CA PHE A 86 16.94 -4.45 18.26
C PHE A 86 16.49 -3.36 19.24
N GLY A 87 15.82 -3.74 20.32
CA GLY A 87 15.32 -2.81 21.36
C GLY A 87 14.04 -2.06 20.98
N GLN A 88 13.37 -2.48 19.90
CA GLN A 88 12.18 -1.81 19.36
C GLN A 88 11.09 -2.83 19.05
N PRO A 89 10.39 -3.38 20.08
CA PRO A 89 9.32 -4.33 19.84
C PRO A 89 8.13 -3.64 19.16
N GLU A 90 7.86 -3.99 17.92
CA GLU A 90 6.86 -3.33 17.09
C GLU A 90 5.72 -4.28 16.68
N HIS A 91 4.48 -3.84 16.86
CA HIS A 91 3.27 -4.61 16.53
C HIS A 91 2.75 -4.36 15.11
N GLY A 92 3.43 -3.57 14.29
CA GLY A 92 2.94 -3.09 12.99
C GLY A 92 2.50 -4.16 12.00
N VAL A 93 2.95 -5.41 12.16
CA VAL A 93 2.51 -6.53 11.30
C VAL A 93 1.07 -6.95 11.63
N PHE A 94 0.68 -6.96 12.91
CA PHE A 94 -0.65 -7.42 13.34
C PHE A 94 -1.77 -6.40 13.08
N SER A 95 -1.48 -5.11 13.20
CA SER A 95 -2.48 -4.03 13.13
C SER A 95 -2.42 -3.27 11.80
N ILE A 96 -3.13 -2.14 11.73
CA ILE A 96 -3.01 -1.16 10.65
C ILE A 96 -1.57 -0.62 10.56
N GLY A 97 -0.88 -0.51 11.72
CA GLY A 97 0.52 -0.13 11.80
C GLY A 97 0.76 1.37 11.96
N TYR A 98 -0.25 2.15 12.36
CA TYR A 98 -0.09 3.60 12.53
C TYR A 98 0.94 3.96 13.61
N GLU A 99 1.05 3.17 14.68
CA GLU A 99 2.06 3.39 15.73
C GLU A 99 3.48 3.25 15.18
N SER A 100 3.73 2.15 14.46
CA SER A 100 5.04 1.92 13.82
C SER A 100 5.32 2.94 12.71
N LEU A 101 4.29 3.41 11.99
CA LEU A 101 4.44 4.52 11.04
C LEU A 101 4.78 5.82 11.76
N GLY A 102 4.15 6.13 12.89
CA GLY A 102 4.47 7.28 13.73
C GLY A 102 5.94 7.25 14.18
N ALA A 103 6.39 6.13 14.71
CA ALA A 103 7.80 5.95 15.07
C ALA A 103 8.77 6.09 13.88
N ALA A 104 8.35 5.67 12.67
CA ALA A 104 9.14 5.85 11.46
C ALA A 104 9.23 7.32 11.03
N PHE A 105 8.18 8.11 11.22
CA PHE A 105 8.20 9.55 10.92
C PHE A 105 9.19 10.32 11.78
N ASP A 106 9.27 9.97 13.07
CA ASP A 106 10.13 10.63 14.06
C ASP A 106 11.57 10.12 14.03
N ALA A 107 11.95 9.34 13.01
CA ALA A 107 13.25 8.66 12.90
C ALA A 107 13.56 7.76 14.13
N GLY A 108 12.51 7.32 14.82
CA GLY A 108 12.62 6.47 16.01
C GLY A 108 12.93 5.01 15.69
N LEU A 109 12.70 4.55 14.44
CA LEU A 109 12.94 3.17 14.03
C LEU A 109 14.31 2.98 13.37
N VAL A 110 15.01 1.94 13.77
CA VAL A 110 16.25 1.50 13.10
C VAL A 110 15.90 0.81 11.77
N TRP A 111 16.83 0.85 10.79
CA TRP A 111 16.59 0.29 9.46
C TRP A 111 16.26 -1.21 9.46
N GLN A 112 16.82 -1.96 10.41
CA GLN A 112 16.55 -3.39 10.57
C GLN A 112 15.08 -3.64 10.94
N ALA A 113 14.55 -2.85 11.89
CA ALA A 113 13.13 -2.94 12.29
C ALA A 113 12.21 -2.62 11.12
N MET A 114 12.48 -1.55 10.36
CA MET A 114 11.71 -1.20 9.17
C MET A 114 11.73 -2.30 8.11
N ALA A 115 12.90 -2.92 7.86
CA ALA A 115 13.02 -4.01 6.90
C ALA A 115 12.24 -5.26 7.34
N ILE A 116 12.30 -5.62 8.62
CA ILE A 116 11.55 -6.74 9.20
C ILE A 116 10.05 -6.50 9.10
N LEU A 117 9.59 -5.30 9.45
CA LEU A 117 8.19 -4.91 9.37
C LEU A 117 7.67 -4.92 7.93
N LEU A 118 8.46 -4.40 6.98
CA LEU A 118 8.13 -4.42 5.56
C LEU A 118 7.93 -5.85 5.06
N VAL A 119 8.94 -6.72 5.26
CA VAL A 119 8.91 -8.10 4.79
C VAL A 119 7.83 -8.90 5.52
N GLY A 120 7.73 -8.75 6.84
CA GLY A 120 6.71 -9.41 7.66
C GLY A 120 5.29 -9.07 7.21
N LYS A 121 5.04 -7.76 6.92
CA LYS A 121 3.73 -7.32 6.43
C LYS A 121 3.41 -7.88 5.04
N VAL A 122 4.37 -7.86 4.13
CA VAL A 122 4.21 -8.45 2.80
C VAL A 122 3.85 -9.93 2.93
N ILE A 123 4.61 -10.71 3.70
CA ILE A 123 4.37 -12.15 3.88
C ILE A 123 3.00 -12.40 4.52
N ALA A 124 2.64 -11.67 5.58
CA ALA A 124 1.36 -11.83 6.25
C ALA A 124 0.18 -11.57 5.30
N VAL A 125 0.26 -10.53 4.47
CA VAL A 125 -0.79 -10.21 3.47
C VAL A 125 -0.87 -11.30 2.40
N LEU A 126 0.27 -11.79 1.91
CA LEU A 126 0.30 -12.86 0.91
C LEU A 126 -0.36 -14.14 1.45
N ILE A 127 -0.06 -14.53 2.69
CA ILE A 127 -0.65 -15.70 3.36
C ILE A 127 -2.16 -15.48 3.55
N CYS A 128 -2.57 -14.33 4.07
CA CYS A 128 -3.98 -14.03 4.33
C CYS A 128 -4.82 -14.15 3.05
N TYR A 129 -4.37 -13.55 1.94
CA TYR A 129 -5.06 -13.62 0.66
C TYR A 129 -5.00 -15.00 0.00
N ALA A 130 -3.92 -15.76 0.21
CA ALA A 130 -3.78 -17.12 -0.30
C ALA A 130 -4.80 -18.06 0.34
N THR A 131 -5.00 -17.94 1.66
CA THR A 131 -5.85 -18.84 2.45
C THR A 131 -7.33 -18.45 2.47
N GLY A 132 -7.73 -17.42 1.71
CA GLY A 132 -9.13 -17.00 1.59
C GLY A 132 -9.57 -16.03 2.69
N GLY A 133 -8.63 -15.46 3.45
CA GLY A 133 -8.92 -14.38 4.38
C GLY A 133 -9.42 -13.13 3.63
N SER A 134 -10.51 -12.53 4.11
CA SER A 134 -10.98 -11.25 3.59
C SER A 134 -10.26 -10.12 4.31
N GLY A 135 -9.62 -9.23 3.57
CA GLY A 135 -8.93 -8.06 4.13
C GLY A 135 -8.75 -6.96 3.09
N GLY A 136 -8.61 -5.73 3.56
CA GLY A 136 -8.31 -4.58 2.68
C GLY A 136 -6.84 -4.58 2.28
N LEU A 137 -6.54 -4.26 1.03
CA LEU A 137 -5.18 -4.04 0.55
C LEU A 137 -4.72 -2.59 0.72
N PHE A 138 -5.63 -1.70 1.08
CA PHE A 138 -5.39 -0.29 1.25
C PHE A 138 -4.35 0.01 2.34
N SER A 139 -4.66 -0.36 3.58
CA SER A 139 -3.78 -0.12 4.73
C SER A 139 -2.43 -0.84 4.63
N PRO A 140 -2.35 -2.14 4.24
CA PRO A 140 -1.07 -2.79 4.04
C PRO A 140 -0.19 -2.12 2.98
N THR A 141 -0.75 -1.61 1.88
CA THR A 141 0.06 -0.93 0.86
C THR A 141 0.62 0.39 1.35
N LEU A 142 -0.14 1.17 2.13
CA LEU A 142 0.37 2.38 2.77
C LEU A 142 1.49 2.05 3.76
N PHE A 143 1.29 1.04 4.62
CA PHE A 143 2.29 0.62 5.60
C PHE A 143 3.60 0.15 4.95
N ILE A 144 3.51 -0.77 3.98
CA ILE A 144 4.69 -1.27 3.25
C ILE A 144 5.40 -0.12 2.53
N GLY A 145 4.63 0.80 1.93
CA GLY A 145 5.16 2.01 1.30
C GLY A 145 5.87 2.93 2.28
N GLY A 146 5.31 3.11 3.47
CA GLY A 146 5.92 3.90 4.54
C GLY A 146 7.24 3.31 5.02
N MET A 147 7.30 1.98 5.24
CA MET A 147 8.54 1.30 5.62
C MET A 147 9.60 1.37 4.52
N LEU A 148 9.19 1.22 3.24
CA LEU A 148 10.10 1.44 2.10
C LEU A 148 10.63 2.88 2.09
N GLY A 149 9.74 3.86 2.28
CA GLY A 149 10.10 5.27 2.37
C GLY A 149 11.06 5.57 3.50
N GLY A 150 10.83 4.97 4.68
CA GLY A 150 11.74 5.07 5.83
C GLY A 150 13.14 4.51 5.55
N LEU A 151 13.22 3.31 4.97
CA LEU A 151 14.51 2.73 4.55
C LEU A 151 15.25 3.63 3.55
N PHE A 152 14.52 4.19 2.60
CA PHE A 152 15.07 5.13 1.64
C PHE A 152 15.51 6.44 2.32
N GLY A 153 14.74 6.95 3.29
CA GLY A 153 15.07 8.13 4.08
C GLY A 153 16.33 7.98 4.89
N ILE A 154 16.57 6.81 5.49
CA ILE A 154 17.82 6.52 6.19
C ILE A 154 19.03 6.56 5.22
N GLY A 155 18.88 5.95 4.04
CA GLY A 155 19.89 6.02 3.00
C GLY A 155 20.16 7.46 2.56
N LEU A 156 19.12 8.26 2.42
CA LEU A 156 19.20 9.66 2.03
C LEU A 156 19.89 10.53 3.10
N ALA A 157 19.54 10.32 4.38
CA ALA A 157 20.18 11.00 5.50
C ALA A 157 21.69 10.65 5.58
N GLY A 158 22.04 9.39 5.27
CA GLY A 158 23.45 8.97 5.16
C GLY A 158 24.18 9.68 4.01
N VAL A 159 23.53 9.88 2.87
CA VAL A 159 24.11 10.64 1.75
C VAL A 159 24.22 12.12 2.09
N ASP A 160 23.25 12.69 2.79
CA ASP A 160 23.26 14.11 3.19
C ASP A 160 24.38 14.43 4.17
N THR A 161 24.79 13.48 5.02
CA THR A 161 25.98 13.65 5.89
C THR A 161 27.29 13.75 5.11
N LEU A 162 27.37 13.11 3.93
CA LEU A 162 28.55 13.14 3.05
C LEU A 162 28.50 14.33 2.07
N LEU A 163 27.35 14.62 1.55
CA LEU A 163 27.07 15.70 0.60
C LEU A 163 25.86 16.47 1.09
N PRO A 164 26.01 17.64 1.72
CA PRO A 164 24.88 18.39 2.28
C PRO A 164 23.99 18.94 1.16
N ILE A 165 23.08 18.08 0.69
CA ILE A 165 22.13 18.37 -0.39
C ILE A 165 20.90 19.06 0.19
N PHE A 166 20.49 18.67 1.41
CA PHE A 166 19.31 19.20 2.11
C PHE A 166 19.74 20.17 3.20
N ARG A 167 20.27 21.34 2.79
CA ARG A 167 20.74 22.37 3.70
C ARG A 167 19.65 22.74 4.70
N ASP A 168 19.98 22.78 5.98
CA ASP A 168 19.12 23.16 7.11
C ASP A 168 17.91 22.23 7.38
N THR A 169 17.92 20.99 6.82
CA THR A 169 16.86 20.01 7.06
C THR A 169 17.31 18.99 8.12
N THR A 170 16.48 18.77 9.14
CA THR A 170 16.78 17.76 10.17
C THR A 170 16.56 16.35 9.65
N THR A 171 17.25 15.35 10.21
CA THR A 171 17.08 13.94 9.85
C THR A 171 15.62 13.49 9.99
N ALA A 172 14.90 13.96 11.02
CA ALA A 172 13.49 13.66 11.21
C ALA A 172 12.61 14.18 10.06
N HIS A 173 12.89 15.36 9.52
CA HIS A 173 12.17 15.89 8.35
C HIS A 173 12.43 15.06 7.09
N ILE A 174 13.70 14.64 6.88
CA ILE A 174 14.06 13.76 5.75
C ILE A 174 13.31 12.43 5.86
N MET A 175 13.27 11.86 7.06
CA MET A 175 12.54 10.62 7.33
C MET A 175 11.05 10.77 7.10
N GLY A 176 10.42 11.77 7.72
CA GLY A 176 8.98 12.01 7.60
C GLY A 176 8.55 12.20 6.15
N ALA A 177 9.25 13.06 5.39
CA ALA A 177 8.95 13.26 3.98
C ALA A 177 9.14 12.00 3.14
N SER A 178 10.24 11.25 3.37
CA SER A 178 10.51 10.01 2.64
C SER A 178 9.47 8.92 2.92
N VAL A 179 9.03 8.77 4.18
CA VAL A 179 7.96 7.82 4.57
C VAL A 179 6.67 8.15 3.83
N LEU A 180 6.24 9.42 3.82
CA LEU A 180 5.02 9.87 3.15
C LEU A 180 5.10 9.69 1.62
N LEU A 181 6.24 10.00 1.02
CA LEU A 181 6.48 9.77 -0.41
C LEU A 181 6.41 8.27 -0.75
N GLY A 182 7.02 7.43 0.08
CA GLY A 182 6.97 5.98 -0.08
C GLY A 182 5.55 5.42 0.04
N MET A 183 4.77 5.88 1.04
CA MET A 183 3.35 5.53 1.21
C MET A 183 2.55 5.83 -0.07
N GLY A 184 2.69 7.06 -0.59
CA GLY A 184 1.98 7.49 -1.78
C GLY A 184 2.38 6.74 -3.03
N ALA A 185 3.67 6.63 -3.27
CA ALA A 185 4.22 5.99 -4.46
C ALA A 185 3.86 4.50 -4.54
N LEU A 186 3.95 3.75 -3.43
CA LEU A 186 3.58 2.33 -3.44
C LEU A 186 2.08 2.13 -3.62
N PHE A 187 1.26 2.94 -2.96
CA PHE A 187 -0.18 2.89 -3.16
C PHE A 187 -0.54 3.15 -4.63
N ALA A 188 0.05 4.20 -5.24
CA ALA A 188 -0.17 4.51 -6.64
C ALA A 188 0.29 3.37 -7.57
N ALA A 189 1.39 2.68 -7.25
CA ALA A 189 1.89 1.54 -8.00
C ALA A 189 0.97 0.31 -7.94
N VAL A 190 0.46 -0.03 -6.74
CA VAL A 190 -0.31 -1.26 -6.49
C VAL A 190 -1.78 -1.08 -6.83
N ILE A 191 -2.42 -0.04 -6.29
CA ILE A 191 -3.87 0.20 -6.44
C ILE A 191 -4.19 0.89 -7.77
N ARG A 192 -3.23 1.59 -8.38
CA ARG A 192 -3.36 2.34 -9.63
C ARG A 192 -4.28 3.56 -9.56
N CYS A 193 -4.34 4.19 -8.40
CA CYS A 193 -5.09 5.42 -8.15
C CYS A 193 -4.16 6.53 -7.62
N PRO A 194 -3.31 7.15 -8.45
CA PRO A 194 -2.29 8.10 -8.01
C PRO A 194 -2.91 9.37 -7.39
N PHE A 195 -4.07 9.81 -7.90
CA PHE A 195 -4.76 10.98 -7.39
C PHE A 195 -5.38 10.71 -6.01
N THR A 196 -6.01 9.56 -5.84
CA THR A 196 -6.55 9.12 -4.54
C THR A 196 -5.45 9.02 -3.50
N SER A 197 -4.28 8.47 -3.88
CA SER A 197 -3.10 8.40 -3.02
C SER A 197 -2.68 9.77 -2.51
N LEU A 198 -2.59 10.75 -3.40
CA LEU A 198 -2.23 12.12 -3.06
C LEU A 198 -3.24 12.74 -2.07
N VAL A 199 -4.54 12.62 -2.37
CA VAL A 199 -5.60 13.22 -1.54
C VAL A 199 -5.59 12.59 -0.14
N ILE A 200 -5.41 11.27 -0.04
CA ILE A 200 -5.39 10.57 1.25
C ILE A 200 -4.23 11.05 2.11
N ILE A 201 -3.01 11.08 1.56
CA ILE A 201 -1.83 11.50 2.32
C ILE A 201 -1.95 12.98 2.72
N PHE A 202 -2.43 13.82 1.80
CA PHE A 202 -2.69 15.22 2.10
C PHE A 202 -3.73 15.38 3.24
N GLU A 203 -4.82 14.63 3.21
CA GLU A 203 -5.85 14.71 4.27
C GLU A 203 -5.35 14.19 5.61
N MET A 204 -4.44 13.20 5.60
CA MET A 204 -3.82 12.66 6.81
C MET A 204 -2.80 13.62 7.44
N THR A 205 -2.07 14.39 6.64
CA THR A 205 -0.97 15.26 7.10
C THR A 205 -1.33 16.74 7.11
N ARG A 206 -2.25 17.16 6.23
CA ARG A 206 -2.64 18.55 5.97
C ARG A 206 -1.49 19.47 5.55
N ASP A 207 -0.44 18.93 5.00
CA ASP A 207 0.71 19.68 4.54
C ASP A 207 0.71 19.86 3.02
N TYR A 208 0.55 21.10 2.56
CA TYR A 208 0.52 21.45 1.15
C TYR A 208 1.88 21.31 0.47
N SER A 209 2.98 21.36 1.20
CA SER A 209 4.33 21.26 0.64
C SER A 209 4.61 19.91 0.00
N LEU A 210 3.90 18.85 0.44
CA LEU A 210 4.01 17.49 -0.07
C LEU A 210 3.30 17.25 -1.41
N ILE A 211 2.38 18.12 -1.82
CA ILE A 211 1.53 17.86 -2.99
C ILE A 211 2.38 17.64 -4.24
N LEU A 212 3.32 18.53 -4.51
CA LEU A 212 4.13 18.48 -5.71
C LEU A 212 5.09 17.27 -5.72
N PRO A 213 5.87 17.00 -4.65
CA PRO A 213 6.69 15.77 -4.57
C PRO A 213 5.86 14.48 -4.69
N LEU A 214 4.71 14.40 -4.02
CA LEU A 214 3.81 13.23 -4.12
C LEU A 214 3.26 13.04 -5.54
N MET A 215 2.88 14.12 -6.22
CA MET A 215 2.43 14.02 -7.62
C MET A 215 3.51 13.38 -8.50
N ILE A 216 4.75 13.85 -8.39
CA ILE A 216 5.87 13.34 -9.19
C ILE A 216 6.11 11.86 -8.87
N GLY A 217 6.31 11.51 -7.59
CA GLY A 217 6.57 10.15 -7.15
C GLY A 217 5.46 9.17 -7.51
N ASN A 218 4.20 9.56 -7.26
CA ASN A 218 3.02 8.76 -7.56
C ASN A 218 2.85 8.51 -9.06
N MET A 219 3.08 9.52 -9.91
CA MET A 219 2.95 9.38 -11.37
C MET A 219 4.03 8.50 -11.95
N ILE A 220 5.28 8.61 -11.48
CA ILE A 220 6.38 7.73 -11.89
C ILE A 220 6.07 6.28 -11.49
N ALA A 221 5.66 6.08 -10.23
CA ALA A 221 5.32 4.76 -9.72
C ALA A 221 4.14 4.13 -10.47
N TYR A 222 3.08 4.91 -10.73
CA TYR A 222 1.90 4.49 -11.49
C TYR A 222 2.27 4.09 -12.92
N TYR A 223 3.02 4.94 -13.64
CA TYR A 223 3.38 4.70 -15.03
C TYR A 223 4.28 3.46 -15.17
N LEU A 224 5.34 3.38 -14.36
CA LEU A 224 6.27 2.26 -14.41
C LEU A 224 5.62 0.95 -14.00
N ALA A 225 4.83 0.94 -12.92
CA ALA A 225 4.06 -0.23 -12.53
C ALA A 225 3.07 -0.64 -13.62
N GLY A 226 2.50 0.33 -14.39
CA GLY A 226 1.64 0.08 -15.55
C GLY A 226 2.33 -0.66 -16.68
N ARG A 227 3.59 -0.35 -16.90
CA ARG A 227 4.42 -1.05 -17.91
C ARG A 227 4.81 -2.46 -17.47
N LEU A 228 5.14 -2.64 -16.18
CA LEU A 228 5.53 -3.94 -15.63
C LEU A 228 4.35 -4.91 -15.50
N GLN A 229 3.17 -4.39 -15.19
CA GLN A 229 1.94 -5.17 -15.03
C GLN A 229 0.74 -4.45 -15.62
N PRO A 230 0.28 -4.83 -16.82
CA PRO A 230 -0.81 -4.13 -17.51
C PRO A 230 -2.16 -4.18 -16.78
N VAL A 231 -2.43 -5.28 -16.05
CA VAL A 231 -3.70 -5.47 -15.34
C VAL A 231 -3.59 -4.97 -13.91
N PRO A 232 -4.41 -3.99 -13.48
CA PRO A 232 -4.48 -3.53 -12.09
C PRO A 232 -4.80 -4.67 -11.12
N LEU A 233 -4.35 -4.54 -9.86
CA LEU A 233 -4.48 -5.60 -8.86
C LEU A 233 -5.90 -6.14 -8.70
N TYR A 234 -6.89 -5.26 -8.48
CA TYR A 234 -8.27 -5.70 -8.26
C TYR A 234 -8.87 -6.38 -9.49
N ASN A 235 -8.56 -5.88 -10.69
CA ASN A 235 -9.01 -6.53 -11.93
C ASN A 235 -8.34 -7.91 -12.10
N ALA A 236 -7.06 -8.04 -11.72
CA ALA A 236 -6.36 -9.31 -11.78
C ALA A 236 -6.93 -10.34 -10.79
N LEU A 237 -7.36 -9.90 -9.60
CA LEU A 237 -8.05 -10.76 -8.63
C LEU A 237 -9.42 -11.24 -9.17
N LEU A 238 -10.21 -10.35 -9.76
CA LEU A 238 -11.49 -10.70 -10.38
C LEU A 238 -11.31 -11.68 -11.54
N LEU A 239 -10.29 -11.47 -12.38
CA LEU A 239 -9.96 -12.40 -13.46
C LEU A 239 -9.60 -13.80 -12.94
N GLN A 240 -8.95 -13.90 -11.77
CA GLN A 240 -8.68 -15.19 -11.13
C GLN A 240 -9.94 -15.89 -10.61
N ASP A 241 -10.99 -15.13 -10.33
CA ASP A 241 -12.31 -15.63 -9.92
C ASP A 241 -13.23 -15.90 -11.14
N GLY A 242 -12.69 -15.78 -12.36
CA GLY A 242 -13.45 -15.99 -13.59
C GLY A 242 -14.31 -14.79 -14.01
N ILE A 243 -14.26 -13.69 -13.27
CA ILE A 243 -15.04 -12.48 -13.53
C ILE A 243 -14.24 -11.56 -14.45
N ASN A 244 -14.71 -11.40 -15.69
CA ASN A 244 -14.07 -10.50 -16.64
C ASN A 244 -14.94 -9.24 -16.84
N LEU A 245 -14.58 -8.15 -16.16
CA LEU A 245 -15.30 -6.88 -16.22
C LEU A 245 -15.41 -6.32 -17.65
N ARG A 246 -14.39 -6.51 -18.49
CA ARG A 246 -14.40 -6.03 -19.88
C ARG A 246 -15.45 -6.72 -20.75
N ARG A 247 -15.92 -7.89 -20.36
CA ARG A 247 -16.98 -8.63 -21.06
C ARG A 247 -18.37 -8.33 -20.52
N MET A 248 -18.48 -7.64 -19.39
CA MET A 248 -19.75 -7.22 -18.84
C MET A 248 -20.29 -6.03 -19.63
N PRO A 249 -21.54 -6.06 -20.10
CA PRO A 249 -22.15 -4.99 -20.89
C PRO A 249 -22.07 -3.61 -20.23
N ALA A 250 -22.20 -3.54 -18.92
CA ALA A 250 -22.10 -2.31 -18.12
C ALA A 250 -20.72 -1.63 -18.18
N TYR A 251 -19.65 -2.37 -18.50
CA TYR A 251 -18.28 -1.87 -18.57
C TYR A 251 -17.76 -1.71 -20.01
N GLN A 252 -18.56 -2.05 -21.02
CA GLN A 252 -18.23 -1.76 -22.41
C GLN A 252 -18.52 -0.29 -22.70
N GLY A 253 -17.57 0.57 -22.34
CA GLY A 253 -17.62 2.01 -22.23
C GLY A 253 -17.93 2.85 -23.49
N ALA A 254 -18.63 2.32 -24.46
CA ALA A 254 -19.09 3.05 -25.64
C ALA A 254 -20.62 2.91 -25.90
N ARG A 255 -21.33 2.20 -25.03
CA ARG A 255 -22.79 2.10 -25.16
C ARG A 255 -23.43 2.83 -23.99
N ASP A 256 -24.11 3.93 -24.30
CA ASP A 256 -24.96 4.62 -23.36
C ASP A 256 -25.91 3.60 -22.71
N TYR A 257 -25.84 3.47 -21.38
CA TYR A 257 -26.71 2.56 -20.59
C TYR A 257 -28.20 2.78 -20.91
N ARG A 258 -28.56 3.97 -21.40
CA ARG A 258 -29.93 4.32 -21.83
C ARG A 258 -30.38 3.53 -23.06
N ASN A 259 -29.44 3.04 -23.86
CA ASN A 259 -29.70 2.27 -25.07
C ASN A 259 -29.53 0.76 -24.87
N LEU A 260 -29.24 0.30 -23.65
CA LEU A 260 -29.15 -1.11 -23.34
C LEU A 260 -30.54 -1.70 -23.19
N PRO A 261 -30.86 -2.85 -23.84
CA PRO A 261 -32.11 -3.53 -23.60
C PRO A 261 -32.23 -3.96 -22.15
N VAL A 262 -33.44 -3.91 -21.60
CA VAL A 262 -33.75 -4.30 -20.21
C VAL A 262 -33.24 -5.72 -19.90
N SER A 263 -33.21 -6.60 -20.88
CA SER A 263 -32.62 -7.94 -20.78
C SER A 263 -31.18 -7.98 -20.35
N THR A 264 -30.41 -6.88 -20.42
CA THR A 264 -29.01 -6.79 -19.98
C THR A 264 -28.87 -6.76 -18.47
N ILE A 265 -29.89 -6.29 -17.76
CA ILE A 265 -29.95 -6.16 -16.29
C ILE A 265 -31.02 -7.09 -15.65
N MET A 266 -31.79 -7.79 -16.49
CA MET A 266 -32.84 -8.66 -16.03
C MET A 266 -32.31 -10.02 -15.60
N THR A 267 -32.78 -10.52 -14.46
CA THR A 267 -32.53 -11.91 -14.03
C THR A 267 -33.45 -12.83 -14.84
N TYR A 268 -32.85 -13.74 -15.61
CA TYR A 268 -33.61 -14.67 -16.46
C TYR A 268 -34.29 -15.81 -15.65
N ASP A 269 -33.67 -16.22 -14.54
CA ASP A 269 -34.21 -17.25 -13.67
C ASP A 269 -34.93 -16.58 -12.48
N VAL A 270 -36.18 -16.22 -12.71
CA VAL A 270 -37.05 -15.73 -11.63
C VAL A 270 -37.64 -16.95 -10.93
N VAL A 271 -37.29 -17.17 -9.67
CA VAL A 271 -37.96 -18.13 -8.81
C VAL A 271 -39.29 -17.51 -8.40
N ALA A 272 -40.37 -17.89 -9.09
CA ALA A 272 -41.73 -17.56 -8.67
C ALA A 272 -42.09 -18.48 -7.49
N VAL A 273 -42.50 -17.88 -6.37
CA VAL A 273 -43.15 -18.61 -5.27
C VAL A 273 -44.63 -18.56 -5.54
N ASP A 274 -45.23 -19.73 -5.71
CA ASP A 274 -46.72 -19.83 -5.79
C ASP A 274 -47.31 -19.38 -4.45
N ALA A 275 -48.33 -18.51 -4.52
CA ALA A 275 -49.03 -17.91 -3.40
C ALA A 275 -49.98 -18.89 -2.70
#